data_c41ed92cfaafbbfa97a56c898bb79eb3
#
_entry.id   c41ed92cfaafbbfa97a56c898bb79eb3
#
_cell.length_a   1.000
_cell.length_b   1.000
_cell.length_c   1.000
_cell.angle_alpha   90.00
_cell.angle_beta   90.00
_cell.angle_gamma   90.00
#
_symmetry.space_group_name_H-M   'P 1'
#
loop_
_entity.id
_entity.type
_entity.pdbx_description
1 polymer ?
#
loop_
_entity_poly.entity_id
_entity_poly.type
_entity_poly.pdbx_seq_one_letter_code
_entity_poly.pdbx_strand_id
1 'polypeptide(L)'
;MPTFTVKTPADFDLPRDACSYGYFLLAPNHWDPAAATLWRVMSLGAAGAALLAVRQRGPGEPLKVSTAATLKARGRSVAEAGLRRMLRLEEPAERIAAFHAVDPRFKGSGRGRLFRSPSLHEDIIKTVTSCNVTWPSTVKMNERLCEVFGVRCAVGESWGAHGFPEASRLAKASPGALRARCRVGYRDARIVELSKLMCTSPRHGGLDASWLEDPATPDQAVFDRLVELPGIGPYAAANIMQLLGRYGRLPLDTESVRHGRAVLGMKGAPASIMKRVHKHFAPFGEHAFRSYWFELWEWYESRHGPATTWERSKVARLFTAAALKKGKPGAA
;
A
#
# COMPACT_ATOMS: atom_id res chain seq x y z
N MET A 1 2.67 9.20 -27.56
CA MET A 1 2.31 8.06 -26.72
C MET A 1 0.80 7.89 -26.70
N PRO A 2 0.27 6.68 -26.89
CA PRO A 2 -1.15 6.40 -26.75
C PRO A 2 -1.65 6.76 -25.36
N THR A 3 -2.89 7.23 -25.26
CA THR A 3 -3.48 7.64 -23.98
C THR A 3 -4.91 7.14 -23.85
N PHE A 4 -5.34 6.94 -22.60
CA PHE A 4 -6.74 6.75 -22.25
C PHE A 4 -7.04 7.50 -20.95
N THR A 5 -8.32 7.67 -20.65
CA THR A 5 -8.77 8.37 -19.45
C THR A 5 -9.46 7.41 -18.49
N VAL A 6 -9.33 7.70 -17.18
CA VAL A 6 -10.06 7.00 -16.11
C VAL A 6 -10.82 8.06 -15.32
N LYS A 7 -12.15 7.91 -15.20
CA LYS A 7 -12.98 8.84 -14.40
C LYS A 7 -12.61 8.74 -12.91
N THR A 8 -12.64 9.87 -12.24
CA THR A 8 -12.38 10.02 -10.80
C THR A 8 -13.59 10.57 -10.07
N PRO A 9 -13.73 10.33 -8.76
CA PRO A 9 -14.64 11.09 -7.92
C PRO A 9 -14.26 12.58 -7.90
N ALA A 10 -15.24 13.47 -7.66
CA ALA A 10 -15.01 14.93 -7.68
C ALA A 10 -14.04 15.42 -6.58
N ASP A 11 -13.94 14.68 -5.48
CA ASP A 11 -13.06 14.95 -4.35
C ASP A 11 -11.66 14.29 -4.47
N PHE A 12 -11.40 13.54 -5.55
CA PHE A 12 -10.13 12.83 -5.74
C PHE A 12 -9.03 13.77 -6.24
N ASP A 13 -7.84 13.64 -5.63
CA ASP A 13 -6.62 14.36 -6.02
C ASP A 13 -5.45 13.39 -6.11
N LEU A 14 -4.90 13.20 -7.30
CA LEU A 14 -3.84 12.20 -7.55
C LEU A 14 -2.61 12.37 -6.67
N PRO A 15 -1.98 13.56 -6.53
CA PRO A 15 -0.82 13.71 -5.66
C PRO A 15 -1.12 13.34 -4.20
N ARG A 16 -2.21 13.87 -3.65
CA ARG A 16 -2.63 13.61 -2.27
C ARG A 16 -2.94 12.13 -2.04
N ASP A 17 -3.74 11.53 -2.92
CA ASP A 17 -4.30 10.19 -2.70
C ASP A 17 -3.33 9.08 -3.11
N ALA A 18 -2.46 9.30 -4.11
CA ALA A 18 -1.38 8.37 -4.45
C ALA A 18 -0.27 8.36 -3.37
N CYS A 19 0.07 9.52 -2.80
CA CYS A 19 1.12 9.63 -1.78
C CYS A 19 0.59 9.48 -0.35
N SER A 20 -0.58 8.85 -0.15
CA SER A 20 -1.26 8.74 1.14
C SER A 20 -0.83 7.55 2.00
N TYR A 21 -0.11 6.58 1.45
CA TYR A 21 0.34 5.37 2.14
C TYR A 21 1.68 4.87 1.60
N GLY A 22 2.59 4.45 2.47
CA GLY A 22 3.98 4.11 2.13
C GLY A 22 4.19 3.19 0.92
N TYR A 23 3.16 2.46 0.48
CA TYR A 23 3.24 1.57 -0.67
C TYR A 23 3.48 2.30 -2.00
N PHE A 24 3.23 3.60 -2.09
CA PHE A 24 3.58 4.37 -3.30
C PHE A 24 5.09 4.41 -3.55
N LEU A 25 5.89 4.23 -2.49
CA LEU A 25 7.35 4.14 -2.55
C LEU A 25 7.87 2.73 -2.85
N LEU A 26 7.02 1.69 -2.83
CA LEU A 26 7.43 0.32 -3.09
C LEU A 26 7.36 -0.01 -4.58
N ALA A 27 8.39 -0.70 -5.08
CA ALA A 27 8.33 -1.23 -6.44
C ALA A 27 7.07 -2.08 -6.67
N PRO A 28 6.50 -2.05 -7.89
CA PRO A 28 6.95 -1.37 -9.10
C PRO A 28 6.44 0.08 -9.26
N ASN A 29 5.87 0.70 -8.21
CA ASN A 29 5.45 2.09 -8.27
C ASN A 29 6.65 3.02 -8.30
N HIS A 30 6.53 4.13 -8.97
CA HIS A 30 7.45 5.25 -8.91
C HIS A 30 6.65 6.56 -8.98
N TRP A 31 6.76 7.36 -7.95
CA TRP A 31 6.23 8.71 -7.94
C TRP A 31 7.31 9.69 -8.41
N ASP A 32 7.00 10.50 -9.40
CA ASP A 32 7.83 11.59 -9.88
C ASP A 32 7.28 12.92 -9.31
N PRO A 33 7.93 13.48 -8.28
CA PRO A 33 7.48 14.73 -7.65
C PRO A 33 7.47 15.92 -8.60
N ALA A 34 8.45 15.99 -9.51
CA ALA A 34 8.60 17.14 -10.42
C ALA A 34 7.49 17.19 -11.48
N ALA A 35 7.07 16.03 -11.95
CA ALA A 35 6.01 15.90 -12.97
C ALA A 35 4.63 15.55 -12.38
N ALA A 36 4.50 15.44 -11.05
CA ALA A 36 3.30 14.96 -10.35
C ALA A 36 2.72 13.69 -11.03
N THR A 37 3.58 12.73 -11.34
CA THR A 37 3.24 11.57 -12.16
C THR A 37 3.47 10.28 -11.38
N LEU A 38 2.45 9.43 -11.34
CA LEU A 38 2.60 8.06 -10.85
C LEU A 38 2.95 7.15 -12.03
N TRP A 39 4.14 6.58 -11.97
CA TRP A 39 4.61 5.57 -12.91
C TRP A 39 4.48 4.17 -12.31
N ARG A 40 4.06 3.23 -13.15
CA ARG A 40 3.99 1.83 -12.74
C ARG A 40 4.04 0.88 -13.94
N VAL A 41 4.82 -0.19 -13.82
CA VAL A 41 4.65 -1.36 -14.70
C VAL A 41 3.49 -2.19 -14.15
N MET A 42 2.43 -2.31 -14.93
CA MET A 42 1.25 -3.09 -14.62
C MET A 42 1.29 -4.42 -15.39
N SER A 43 1.12 -5.54 -14.68
CA SER A 43 0.80 -6.81 -15.35
C SER A 43 -0.61 -6.76 -15.93
N LEU A 44 -0.75 -7.18 -17.16
CA LEU A 44 -2.02 -7.24 -17.91
C LEU A 44 -2.46 -8.70 -18.13
N GLY A 45 -1.92 -9.63 -17.31
CA GLY A 45 -2.16 -11.06 -17.43
C GLY A 45 -1.63 -11.59 -18.77
N ALA A 46 -2.43 -12.34 -19.49
CA ALA A 46 -2.06 -12.90 -20.80
C ALA A 46 -1.69 -11.83 -21.85
N ALA A 47 -2.04 -10.56 -21.63
CA ALA A 47 -1.67 -9.45 -22.53
C ALA A 47 -0.26 -8.88 -22.22
N GLY A 48 0.50 -9.51 -21.30
CA GLY A 48 1.86 -9.09 -20.95
C GLY A 48 1.90 -8.03 -19.85
N ALA A 49 2.73 -6.99 -20.05
CA ALA A 49 2.85 -5.87 -19.13
C ALA A 49 2.97 -4.55 -19.87
N ALA A 50 2.55 -3.46 -19.24
CA ALA A 50 2.71 -2.11 -19.76
C ALA A 50 3.22 -1.15 -18.69
N LEU A 51 4.09 -0.21 -19.10
CA LEU A 51 4.44 0.95 -18.29
C LEU A 51 3.34 1.99 -18.45
N LEU A 52 2.74 2.36 -17.33
CA LEU A 52 1.70 3.38 -17.22
C LEU A 52 2.29 4.64 -16.62
N ALA A 53 2.03 5.79 -17.22
CA ALA A 53 2.25 7.12 -16.66
C ALA A 53 0.89 7.76 -16.37
N VAL A 54 0.58 7.94 -15.10
CA VAL A 54 -0.72 8.42 -14.62
C VAL A 54 -0.58 9.85 -14.14
N ARG A 55 -1.37 10.76 -14.72
CA ARG A 55 -1.40 12.18 -14.39
C ARG A 55 -2.83 12.67 -14.20
N GLN A 56 -2.98 13.75 -13.46
CA GLN A 56 -4.24 14.48 -13.32
C GLN A 56 -3.99 15.97 -13.52
N ARG A 57 -4.90 16.70 -14.14
CA ARG A 57 -4.76 18.14 -14.34
C ARG A 57 -5.11 18.94 -13.09
N GLY A 58 -6.06 18.46 -12.32
CA GLY A 58 -6.53 19.06 -11.08
C GLY A 58 -7.47 18.11 -10.35
N PRO A 59 -7.83 18.43 -9.10
CA PRO A 59 -8.74 17.61 -8.30
C PRO A 59 -10.08 17.39 -9.03
N GLY A 60 -10.59 16.15 -8.98
CA GLY A 60 -11.84 15.74 -9.64
C GLY A 60 -11.75 15.53 -11.16
N GLU A 61 -10.70 16.03 -11.82
CA GLU A 61 -10.49 15.81 -13.26
C GLU A 61 -10.13 14.34 -13.55
N PRO A 62 -10.54 13.80 -14.70
CA PRO A 62 -10.17 12.44 -15.09
C PRO A 62 -8.66 12.24 -15.15
N LEU A 63 -8.20 11.06 -14.73
CA LEU A 63 -6.82 10.67 -14.92
C LEU A 63 -6.51 10.50 -16.41
N LYS A 64 -5.39 11.05 -16.85
CA LYS A 64 -4.79 10.76 -18.14
C LYS A 64 -3.71 9.69 -17.96
N VAL A 65 -3.90 8.54 -18.59
CA VAL A 65 -2.97 7.43 -18.54
C VAL A 65 -2.27 7.32 -19.90
N SER A 66 -0.95 7.46 -19.89
CA SER A 66 -0.12 7.31 -21.08
C SER A 66 0.60 5.97 -21.05
N THR A 67 0.77 5.34 -22.22
CA THR A 67 1.46 4.06 -22.39
C THR A 67 2.43 4.14 -23.58
N ALA A 68 3.44 3.28 -23.59
CA ALA A 68 4.41 3.23 -24.69
C ALA A 68 3.78 2.73 -25.99
N ALA A 69 2.83 1.78 -25.90
CA ALA A 69 2.11 1.23 -27.06
C ALA A 69 0.60 1.20 -26.76
N THR A 70 -0.22 1.18 -27.83
CA THR A 70 -1.67 1.07 -27.69
C THR A 70 -2.05 -0.25 -27.03
N LEU A 71 -2.80 -0.19 -25.93
CA LEU A 71 -3.33 -1.36 -25.27
C LEU A 71 -4.56 -1.90 -26.01
N LYS A 72 -4.60 -3.21 -26.23
CA LYS A 72 -5.82 -3.88 -26.69
C LYS A 72 -6.91 -3.77 -25.59
N ALA A 73 -8.17 -3.88 -25.98
CA ALA A 73 -9.33 -3.69 -25.09
C ALA A 73 -9.20 -4.43 -23.74
N ARG A 74 -8.84 -5.70 -23.76
CA ARG A 74 -8.63 -6.50 -22.53
C ARG A 74 -7.52 -5.95 -21.63
N GLY A 75 -6.37 -5.59 -22.23
CA GLY A 75 -5.24 -5.03 -21.46
C GLY A 75 -5.59 -3.67 -20.85
N ARG A 76 -6.33 -2.84 -21.61
CA ARG A 76 -6.84 -1.55 -21.12
C ARG A 76 -7.80 -1.75 -19.93
N SER A 77 -8.75 -2.69 -20.05
CA SER A 77 -9.69 -3.00 -18.95
C SER A 77 -8.96 -3.44 -17.68
N VAL A 78 -7.94 -4.30 -17.81
CA VAL A 78 -7.12 -4.75 -16.65
C VAL A 78 -6.35 -3.57 -16.05
N ALA A 79 -5.75 -2.71 -16.88
CA ALA A 79 -5.02 -1.54 -16.41
C ALA A 79 -5.95 -0.56 -15.67
N GLU A 80 -7.12 -0.30 -16.23
CA GLU A 80 -8.13 0.57 -15.61
C GLU A 80 -8.60 0.00 -14.27
N ALA A 81 -9.01 -1.26 -14.21
CA ALA A 81 -9.44 -1.92 -12.97
C ALA A 81 -8.34 -1.87 -11.90
N GLY A 82 -7.08 -2.12 -12.28
CA GLY A 82 -5.95 -2.00 -11.38
C GLY A 82 -5.75 -0.59 -10.82
N LEU A 83 -5.85 0.44 -11.66
CA LEU A 83 -5.76 1.84 -11.24
C LEU A 83 -6.91 2.24 -10.34
N ARG A 84 -8.16 1.85 -10.67
CA ARG A 84 -9.34 2.13 -9.84
C ARG A 84 -9.18 1.53 -8.45
N ARG A 85 -8.69 0.28 -8.37
CA ARG A 85 -8.40 -0.37 -7.09
C ARG A 85 -7.27 0.35 -6.33
N MET A 86 -6.14 0.62 -6.97
CA MET A 86 -4.97 1.24 -6.33
C MET A 86 -5.28 2.60 -5.71
N LEU A 87 -6.01 3.43 -6.45
CA LEU A 87 -6.31 4.81 -6.11
C LEU A 87 -7.66 4.96 -5.38
N ARG A 88 -8.33 3.84 -5.08
CA ARG A 88 -9.63 3.83 -4.41
C ARG A 88 -10.68 4.70 -5.08
N LEU A 89 -10.74 4.66 -6.41
CA LEU A 89 -11.68 5.47 -7.17
C LEU A 89 -13.13 4.99 -7.01
N GLU A 90 -13.35 3.79 -6.48
CA GLU A 90 -14.68 3.24 -6.18
C GLU A 90 -15.14 3.59 -4.75
N GLU A 91 -14.29 4.21 -3.93
CA GLU A 91 -14.68 4.58 -2.58
C GLU A 91 -15.64 5.78 -2.63
N PRO A 92 -16.88 5.62 -2.12
CA PRO A 92 -17.89 6.67 -2.20
C PRO A 92 -17.46 7.95 -1.48
N ALA A 93 -17.82 9.11 -2.02
CA ALA A 93 -17.54 10.40 -1.40
C ALA A 93 -18.21 10.53 -0.01
N GLU A 94 -19.37 9.89 0.16
CA GLU A 94 -20.11 9.83 1.43
C GLU A 94 -19.29 9.16 2.53
N ARG A 95 -18.48 8.15 2.19
CA ARG A 95 -17.59 7.47 3.15
C ARG A 95 -16.42 8.37 3.58
N ILE A 96 -15.93 9.20 2.67
CA ILE A 96 -14.92 10.22 2.99
C ILE A 96 -15.55 11.33 3.85
N ALA A 97 -16.76 11.76 3.52
CA ALA A 97 -17.50 12.73 4.31
C ALA A 97 -17.81 12.20 5.73
N ALA A 98 -18.19 10.93 5.86
CA ALA A 98 -18.39 10.27 7.15
C ALA A 98 -17.09 10.26 7.98
N PHE A 99 -15.95 9.96 7.36
CA PHE A 99 -14.66 10.09 8.04
C PHE A 99 -14.39 11.52 8.52
N HIS A 100 -14.64 12.54 7.70
CA HIS A 100 -14.45 13.93 8.07
C HIS A 100 -15.45 14.41 9.14
N ALA A 101 -16.62 13.79 9.24
CA ALA A 101 -17.57 14.06 10.33
C ALA A 101 -17.07 13.52 11.67
N VAL A 102 -16.43 12.33 11.66
CA VAL A 102 -15.86 11.68 12.84
C VAL A 102 -14.52 12.31 13.24
N ASP A 103 -13.70 12.71 12.26
CA ASP A 103 -12.41 13.38 12.49
C ASP A 103 -12.24 14.63 11.61
N PRO A 104 -12.75 15.79 12.08
CA PRO A 104 -12.73 17.03 11.31
C PRO A 104 -11.34 17.59 10.98
N ARG A 105 -10.28 17.10 11.66
CA ARG A 105 -8.90 17.55 11.42
C ARG A 105 -8.49 17.39 9.96
N PHE A 106 -8.99 16.37 9.29
CA PHE A 106 -8.61 16.03 7.92
C PHE A 106 -9.55 16.57 6.83
N LYS A 107 -10.63 17.27 7.22
CA LYS A 107 -11.59 17.85 6.28
C LYS A 107 -10.94 18.89 5.36
N GLY A 108 -10.14 19.80 5.93
CA GLY A 108 -9.48 20.87 5.17
C GLY A 108 -8.46 20.36 4.14
N SER A 109 -7.74 19.29 4.47
CA SER A 109 -6.78 18.64 3.56
C SER A 109 -7.45 17.72 2.54
N GLY A 110 -8.70 17.32 2.73
CA GLY A 110 -9.43 16.36 1.92
C GLY A 110 -8.88 14.92 2.01
N ARG A 111 -8.02 14.62 2.99
CA ARG A 111 -7.45 13.28 3.20
C ARG A 111 -8.55 12.29 3.58
N GLY A 112 -8.48 11.09 3.05
CA GLY A 112 -9.46 10.04 3.36
C GLY A 112 -9.18 8.73 2.62
N ARG A 113 -8.69 8.80 1.38
CA ARG A 113 -8.31 7.64 0.60
C ARG A 113 -6.89 7.20 0.93
N LEU A 114 -6.70 5.88 1.07
CA LEU A 114 -5.40 5.28 1.33
C LEU A 114 -4.97 4.44 0.13
N PHE A 115 -3.83 4.79 -0.44
CA PHE A 115 -3.24 4.08 -1.58
C PHE A 115 -2.98 2.61 -1.26
N ARG A 116 -3.22 1.72 -2.23
CA ARG A 116 -2.95 0.28 -2.14
C ARG A 116 -2.38 -0.29 -3.44
N SER A 117 -2.19 -1.58 -3.52
CA SER A 117 -1.75 -2.26 -4.76
C SER A 117 -2.94 -2.58 -5.68
N PRO A 118 -2.71 -2.91 -6.97
CA PRO A 118 -3.78 -3.26 -7.91
C PRO A 118 -4.42 -4.62 -7.65
N SER A 119 -3.84 -5.43 -6.78
CA SER A 119 -4.37 -6.76 -6.42
C SER A 119 -4.17 -7.08 -4.95
N LEU A 120 -5.06 -7.89 -4.39
CA LEU A 120 -4.93 -8.39 -3.02
C LEU A 120 -3.66 -9.22 -2.82
N HIS A 121 -3.26 -10.02 -3.81
CA HIS A 121 -2.00 -10.77 -3.76
C HIS A 121 -0.80 -9.84 -3.50
N GLU A 122 -0.67 -8.77 -4.26
CA GLU A 122 0.43 -7.82 -4.08
C GLU A 122 0.36 -7.13 -2.71
N ASP A 123 -0.83 -6.77 -2.23
CA ASP A 123 -1.02 -6.19 -0.89
C ASP A 123 -0.55 -7.15 0.20
N ILE A 124 -0.91 -8.44 0.11
CA ILE A 124 -0.50 -9.48 1.07
C ILE A 124 1.03 -9.65 1.05
N ILE A 125 1.64 -9.77 -0.13
CA ILE A 125 3.09 -9.98 -0.23
C ILE A 125 3.87 -8.75 0.26
N LYS A 126 3.41 -7.55 -0.06
CA LYS A 126 4.00 -6.30 0.47
C LYS A 126 3.87 -6.21 1.99
N THR A 127 2.74 -6.62 2.56
CA THR A 127 2.56 -6.69 4.01
C THR A 127 3.53 -7.69 4.63
N VAL A 128 3.65 -8.90 4.10
CA VAL A 128 4.60 -9.91 4.59
C VAL A 128 6.03 -9.41 4.53
N THR A 129 6.42 -8.72 3.45
CA THR A 129 7.78 -8.16 3.31
C THR A 129 8.02 -6.93 4.18
N SER A 130 6.99 -6.33 4.78
CA SER A 130 7.12 -5.21 5.72
C SER A 130 7.16 -5.64 7.20
N CYS A 131 6.80 -6.89 7.52
CA CYS A 131 6.77 -7.37 8.92
C CYS A 131 8.17 -7.64 9.47
N ASN A 132 8.44 -7.16 10.71
CA ASN A 132 9.69 -7.43 11.46
C ASN A 132 10.98 -7.08 10.67
N VAL A 133 10.97 -5.98 9.96
CA VAL A 133 12.12 -5.45 9.22
C VAL A 133 12.13 -3.94 9.23
N THR A 134 13.27 -3.36 8.83
CA THR A 134 13.36 -1.92 8.56
C THR A 134 12.74 -1.58 7.21
N TRP A 135 12.22 -0.37 7.07
CA TRP A 135 11.64 0.09 5.81
C TRP A 135 12.59 -0.01 4.60
N PRO A 136 13.89 0.33 4.69
CA PRO A 136 14.85 0.09 3.60
C PRO A 136 14.93 -1.36 3.16
N SER A 137 14.82 -2.29 4.11
CA SER A 137 14.81 -3.73 3.78
C SER A 137 13.54 -4.13 3.04
N THR A 138 12.38 -3.57 3.43
CA THR A 138 11.11 -3.74 2.71
C THR A 138 11.23 -3.23 1.28
N VAL A 139 11.74 -2.01 1.08
CA VAL A 139 11.96 -1.43 -0.25
C VAL A 139 12.81 -2.36 -1.11
N LYS A 140 13.95 -2.83 -0.56
CA LYS A 140 14.89 -3.69 -1.31
C LYS A 140 14.33 -5.07 -1.64
N MET A 141 13.57 -5.69 -0.73
CA MET A 141 12.90 -6.96 -1.03
C MET A 141 11.90 -6.82 -2.17
N ASN A 142 11.08 -5.76 -2.17
CA ASN A 142 10.09 -5.53 -3.21
C ASN A 142 10.73 -5.20 -4.57
N GLU A 143 11.82 -4.42 -4.60
CA GLU A 143 12.60 -4.22 -5.83
C GLU A 143 13.08 -5.55 -6.41
N ARG A 144 13.71 -6.40 -5.59
CA ARG A 144 14.23 -7.70 -6.04
C ARG A 144 13.14 -8.68 -6.44
N LEU A 145 11.99 -8.68 -5.77
CA LEU A 145 10.84 -9.48 -6.19
C LEU A 145 10.40 -9.08 -7.62
N CYS A 146 10.32 -7.79 -7.90
CA CYS A 146 10.01 -7.29 -9.23
C CYS A 146 11.10 -7.66 -10.26
N GLU A 147 12.37 -7.42 -9.95
CA GLU A 147 13.51 -7.71 -10.84
C GLU A 147 13.62 -9.20 -11.20
N VAL A 148 13.41 -10.08 -10.22
CA VAL A 148 13.68 -11.52 -10.38
C VAL A 148 12.46 -12.29 -10.88
N PHE A 149 11.29 -11.98 -10.37
CA PHE A 149 10.05 -12.72 -10.63
C PHE A 149 8.96 -11.88 -11.31
N GLY A 150 9.16 -10.58 -11.46
CA GLY A 150 8.18 -9.70 -12.08
C GLY A 150 8.02 -9.92 -13.57
N VAL A 151 6.88 -9.49 -14.12
CA VAL A 151 6.64 -9.50 -15.57
C VAL A 151 7.44 -8.36 -16.19
N ARG A 152 8.31 -8.69 -17.16
CA ARG A 152 9.13 -7.69 -17.85
C ARG A 152 8.28 -6.86 -18.81
N CYS A 153 8.43 -5.54 -18.74
CA CYS A 153 7.93 -4.63 -19.76
C CYS A 153 9.03 -4.39 -20.81
N ALA A 154 8.71 -4.56 -22.08
CA ALA A 154 9.68 -4.39 -23.18
C ALA A 154 10.13 -2.92 -23.37
N VAL A 155 9.34 -1.99 -22.86
CA VAL A 155 9.57 -0.54 -22.97
C VAL A 155 9.52 0.03 -21.54
N GLY A 156 10.66 0.08 -20.91
CA GLY A 156 10.77 0.63 -19.57
C GLY A 156 12.17 1.13 -19.33
N GLU A 157 12.26 2.22 -18.63
CA GLU A 157 13.51 2.68 -18.04
C GLU A 157 13.97 1.70 -16.95
N SER A 158 15.22 1.78 -16.53
CA SER A 158 15.83 0.80 -15.62
C SER A 158 15.04 0.58 -14.31
N TRP A 159 14.38 1.62 -13.80
CA TRP A 159 13.53 1.56 -12.61
C TRP A 159 12.12 1.02 -12.86
N GLY A 160 11.66 0.99 -14.12
CA GLY A 160 10.31 0.58 -14.53
C GLY A 160 10.26 -0.67 -15.40
N ALA A 161 11.36 -1.45 -15.48
CA ALA A 161 11.44 -2.58 -16.41
C ALA A 161 10.55 -3.77 -16.02
N HIS A 162 10.17 -3.92 -14.75
CA HIS A 162 9.44 -5.09 -14.25
C HIS A 162 8.24 -4.67 -13.40
N GLY A 163 7.10 -5.34 -13.65
CA GLY A 163 5.93 -5.28 -12.78
C GLY A 163 6.11 -6.14 -11.53
N PHE A 164 5.11 -6.11 -10.64
CA PHE A 164 5.08 -7.02 -9.49
C PHE A 164 4.85 -8.46 -9.96
N PRO A 165 5.45 -9.47 -9.30
CA PRO A 165 5.25 -10.87 -9.67
C PRO A 165 3.78 -11.29 -9.55
N GLU A 166 3.28 -12.00 -10.53
CA GLU A 166 1.97 -12.64 -10.45
C GLU A 166 1.96 -13.78 -9.43
N ALA A 167 0.80 -14.05 -8.83
CA ALA A 167 0.63 -15.14 -7.87
C ALA A 167 1.07 -16.49 -8.46
N SER A 168 0.69 -16.77 -9.71
CA SER A 168 1.05 -17.99 -10.43
C SER A 168 2.56 -18.20 -10.57
N ARG A 169 3.30 -17.10 -10.62
CA ARG A 169 4.77 -17.13 -10.75
C ARG A 169 5.47 -17.37 -9.42
N LEU A 170 5.01 -16.72 -8.36
CA LEU A 170 5.54 -16.95 -7.01
C LEU A 170 5.11 -18.32 -6.45
N ALA A 171 3.91 -18.81 -6.79
CA ALA A 171 3.44 -20.14 -6.41
C ALA A 171 4.33 -21.28 -6.95
N LYS A 172 5.00 -21.05 -8.07
CA LYS A 172 5.94 -22.00 -8.72
C LYS A 172 7.41 -21.77 -8.33
N ALA A 173 7.69 -20.68 -7.60
CA ALA A 173 9.06 -20.39 -7.19
C ALA A 173 9.53 -21.34 -6.10
N SER A 174 10.81 -21.70 -6.09
CA SER A 174 11.39 -22.39 -4.93
C SER A 174 11.66 -21.40 -3.79
N PRO A 175 11.37 -21.77 -2.53
CA PRO A 175 11.72 -20.94 -1.38
C PRO A 175 13.20 -20.53 -1.37
N GLY A 176 14.11 -21.46 -1.68
CA GLY A 176 15.54 -21.17 -1.77
C GLY A 176 15.90 -20.09 -2.79
N ALA A 177 15.26 -20.07 -3.95
CA ALA A 177 15.47 -19.01 -4.95
C ALA A 177 14.97 -17.64 -4.46
N LEU A 178 13.82 -17.59 -3.78
CA LEU A 178 13.32 -16.37 -3.16
C LEU A 178 14.27 -15.86 -2.08
N ARG A 179 14.75 -16.74 -1.20
CA ARG A 179 15.70 -16.40 -0.14
C ARG A 179 17.03 -15.86 -0.71
N ALA A 180 17.61 -16.56 -1.66
CA ALA A 180 18.92 -16.22 -2.21
C ALA A 180 18.88 -14.96 -3.08
N ARG A 181 17.90 -14.86 -4.00
CA ARG A 181 17.86 -13.82 -5.02
C ARG A 181 17.09 -12.57 -4.57
N CYS A 182 16.00 -12.74 -3.80
CA CYS A 182 15.18 -11.61 -3.34
C CYS A 182 15.49 -11.19 -1.91
N ARG A 183 16.28 -11.98 -1.17
CA ARG A 183 16.69 -11.74 0.23
C ARG A 183 15.50 -11.58 1.18
N VAL A 184 14.42 -12.32 0.94
CA VAL A 184 13.20 -12.27 1.75
C VAL A 184 13.33 -12.96 3.12
N GLY A 185 14.48 -13.62 3.38
CA GLY A 185 14.76 -14.33 4.63
C GLY A 185 13.76 -15.47 4.86
N TYR A 186 13.29 -15.61 6.10
CA TYR A 186 12.33 -16.64 6.54
C TYR A 186 10.93 -16.53 5.92
N ARG A 187 10.68 -15.52 5.10
CA ARG A 187 9.38 -15.28 4.45
C ARG A 187 9.21 -16.09 3.16
N ASP A 188 10.27 -16.72 2.69
CA ASP A 188 10.34 -17.41 1.42
C ASP A 188 9.26 -18.48 1.22
N ALA A 189 9.14 -19.45 2.12
CA ALA A 189 8.11 -20.48 2.08
C ALA A 189 6.70 -19.87 2.18
N ARG A 190 6.52 -18.89 3.07
CA ARG A 190 5.23 -18.19 3.28
C ARG A 190 4.76 -17.47 2.01
N ILE A 191 5.68 -16.80 1.30
CA ILE A 191 5.37 -16.13 0.03
C ILE A 191 4.87 -17.14 -1.01
N VAL A 192 5.51 -18.31 -1.10
CA VAL A 192 5.08 -19.38 -2.01
C VAL A 192 3.71 -19.92 -1.62
N GLU A 193 3.50 -20.24 -0.35
CA GLU A 193 2.23 -20.77 0.17
C GLU A 193 1.07 -19.81 -0.03
N LEU A 194 1.23 -18.53 0.33
CA LEU A 194 0.23 -17.49 0.11
C LEU A 194 -0.10 -17.33 -1.37
N SER A 195 0.93 -17.40 -2.23
CA SER A 195 0.72 -17.32 -3.67
C SER A 195 -0.01 -18.54 -4.23
N LYS A 196 0.21 -19.73 -3.68
CA LYS A 196 -0.56 -20.93 -4.01
C LYS A 196 -2.01 -20.81 -3.61
N LEU A 197 -2.30 -20.31 -2.40
CA LEU A 197 -3.66 -20.06 -1.93
C LEU A 197 -4.41 -19.07 -2.85
N MET A 198 -3.73 -18.05 -3.36
CA MET A 198 -4.31 -17.11 -4.32
C MET A 198 -4.58 -17.72 -5.70
N CYS A 199 -3.88 -18.80 -6.07
CA CYS A 199 -4.08 -19.51 -7.33
C CYS A 199 -5.07 -20.68 -7.23
N THR A 200 -5.37 -21.13 -6.01
CA THR A 200 -6.30 -22.22 -5.73
C THR A 200 -7.73 -21.66 -5.68
N SER A 201 -8.70 -22.38 -6.23
CA SER A 201 -10.08 -21.92 -6.14
C SER A 201 -10.59 -22.01 -4.69
N PRO A 202 -11.50 -21.12 -4.27
CA PRO A 202 -12.06 -21.16 -2.91
C PRO A 202 -12.70 -22.51 -2.55
N ARG A 203 -13.31 -23.19 -3.52
CA ARG A 203 -13.90 -24.53 -3.33
C ARG A 203 -12.87 -25.61 -2.96
N HIS A 204 -11.59 -25.37 -3.23
CA HIS A 204 -10.48 -26.28 -2.92
C HIS A 204 -9.55 -25.68 -1.84
N GLY A 205 -10.09 -24.81 -0.98
CA GLY A 205 -9.34 -24.23 0.13
C GLY A 205 -8.49 -22.99 -0.22
N GLY A 206 -8.65 -22.47 -1.42
CA GLY A 206 -7.99 -21.23 -1.83
C GLY A 206 -8.53 -19.98 -1.12
N LEU A 207 -7.88 -18.85 -1.34
CA LEU A 207 -8.30 -17.58 -0.79
C LEU A 207 -9.31 -16.90 -1.71
N ASP A 208 -10.51 -16.63 -1.18
CA ASP A 208 -11.55 -15.90 -1.89
C ASP A 208 -11.33 -14.39 -1.75
N ALA A 209 -10.69 -13.81 -2.77
CA ALA A 209 -10.46 -12.37 -2.80
C ALA A 209 -11.76 -11.57 -2.87
N SER A 210 -12.77 -12.08 -3.58
CA SER A 210 -14.06 -11.40 -3.72
C SER A 210 -14.78 -11.32 -2.38
N TRP A 211 -14.80 -12.40 -1.62
CA TRP A 211 -15.39 -12.44 -0.28
C TRP A 211 -14.66 -11.52 0.70
N LEU A 212 -13.32 -11.47 0.66
CA LEU A 212 -12.52 -10.59 1.50
C LEU A 212 -12.73 -9.09 1.17
N GLU A 213 -12.92 -8.78 -0.10
CA GLU A 213 -13.10 -7.40 -0.59
C GLU A 213 -14.58 -6.95 -0.54
N ASP A 214 -15.54 -7.87 -0.36
CA ASP A 214 -16.96 -7.53 -0.28
C ASP A 214 -17.27 -6.73 0.99
N PRO A 215 -17.74 -5.48 0.88
CA PRO A 215 -18.09 -4.65 2.05
C PRO A 215 -19.16 -5.30 2.96
N ALA A 216 -19.99 -6.19 2.43
CA ALA A 216 -21.02 -6.89 3.20
C ALA A 216 -20.45 -8.00 4.11
N THR A 217 -19.22 -8.45 3.86
CA THR A 217 -18.57 -9.46 4.71
C THR A 217 -18.19 -8.83 6.05
N PRO A 218 -18.58 -9.41 7.21
CA PRO A 218 -18.26 -8.85 8.52
C PRO A 218 -16.75 -8.74 8.76
N ASP A 219 -16.29 -7.60 9.31
CA ASP A 219 -14.88 -7.33 9.58
C ASP A 219 -14.22 -8.39 10.46
N GLN A 220 -14.95 -8.93 11.45
CA GLN A 220 -14.41 -9.99 12.31
C GLN A 220 -14.15 -11.27 11.51
N ALA A 221 -15.06 -11.67 10.65
CA ALA A 221 -14.89 -12.87 9.81
C ALA A 221 -13.70 -12.72 8.85
N VAL A 222 -13.53 -11.52 8.26
CA VAL A 222 -12.35 -11.20 7.44
C VAL A 222 -11.06 -11.29 8.24
N PHE A 223 -11.04 -10.71 9.44
CA PHE A 223 -9.86 -10.76 10.32
C PHE A 223 -9.50 -12.20 10.71
N ASP A 224 -10.48 -13.00 11.11
CA ASP A 224 -10.29 -14.39 11.52
C ASP A 224 -9.74 -15.21 10.35
N ARG A 225 -10.28 -15.03 9.15
CA ARG A 225 -9.77 -15.68 7.94
C ARG A 225 -8.33 -15.26 7.61
N LEU A 226 -7.98 -13.99 7.79
CA LEU A 226 -6.63 -13.50 7.53
C LEU A 226 -5.60 -14.07 8.50
N VAL A 227 -5.91 -14.22 9.78
CA VAL A 227 -4.96 -14.78 10.76
C VAL A 227 -4.71 -16.28 10.61
N GLU A 228 -5.58 -17.00 9.90
CA GLU A 228 -5.36 -18.40 9.51
C GLU A 228 -4.31 -18.55 8.40
N LEU A 229 -4.00 -17.48 7.68
CA LEU A 229 -3.07 -17.55 6.55
C LEU A 229 -1.62 -17.76 7.01
N PRO A 230 -0.80 -18.50 6.25
CA PRO A 230 0.59 -18.78 6.60
C PRO A 230 1.40 -17.52 6.89
N GLY A 231 1.80 -17.34 8.15
CA GLY A 231 2.63 -16.23 8.59
C GLY A 231 1.95 -14.88 8.71
N ILE A 232 0.63 -14.84 8.67
CA ILE A 232 -0.18 -13.65 8.92
C ILE A 232 -0.63 -13.69 10.39
N GLY A 233 0.01 -12.90 11.23
CA GLY A 233 -0.43 -12.66 12.61
C GLY A 233 -1.38 -11.46 12.71
N PRO A 234 -1.88 -11.12 13.93
CA PRO A 234 -2.84 -10.04 14.13
C PRO A 234 -2.40 -8.68 13.57
N TYR A 235 -1.11 -8.34 13.66
CA TYR A 235 -0.55 -7.13 13.07
C TYR A 235 -0.68 -7.11 11.54
N ALA A 236 -0.24 -8.18 10.87
CA ALA A 236 -0.31 -8.26 9.41
C ALA A 236 -1.75 -8.32 8.93
N ALA A 237 -2.64 -9.04 9.63
CA ALA A 237 -4.06 -9.08 9.33
C ALA A 237 -4.69 -7.68 9.40
N ALA A 238 -4.43 -6.90 10.45
CA ALA A 238 -4.93 -5.53 10.57
C ALA A 238 -4.39 -4.62 9.43
N ASN A 239 -3.12 -4.78 9.01
CA ASN A 239 -2.59 -4.09 7.84
C ASN A 239 -3.28 -4.50 6.53
N ILE A 240 -3.58 -5.78 6.35
CA ILE A 240 -4.31 -6.23 5.15
C ILE A 240 -5.75 -5.69 5.19
N MET A 241 -6.42 -5.68 6.35
CA MET A 241 -7.77 -5.14 6.47
C MET A 241 -7.86 -3.68 6.01
N GLN A 242 -6.92 -2.81 6.40
CA GLN A 242 -6.94 -1.43 5.91
C GLN A 242 -6.74 -1.35 4.39
N LEU A 243 -5.91 -2.24 3.80
CA LEU A 243 -5.74 -2.34 2.34
C LEU A 243 -7.03 -2.86 1.65
N LEU A 244 -7.85 -3.64 2.35
CA LEU A 244 -9.20 -4.02 1.92
C LEU A 244 -10.23 -2.87 2.08
N GLY A 245 -9.89 -1.78 2.77
CA GLY A 245 -10.81 -0.67 3.04
C GLY A 245 -11.56 -0.79 4.36
N ARG A 246 -11.08 -1.63 5.27
CA ARG A 246 -11.65 -1.91 6.60
C ARG A 246 -10.78 -1.25 7.67
N TYR A 247 -11.17 -0.07 8.14
CA TYR A 247 -10.31 0.81 8.92
C TYR A 247 -10.59 0.77 10.43
N GLY A 248 -11.43 -0.13 10.92
CA GLY A 248 -11.77 -0.22 12.35
C GLY A 248 -10.68 -0.81 13.25
N ARG A 249 -9.63 -1.41 12.69
CA ARG A 249 -8.54 -2.05 13.45
C ARG A 249 -7.20 -1.37 13.23
N LEU A 250 -6.44 -1.18 14.32
CA LEU A 250 -5.08 -0.65 14.25
C LEU A 250 -4.06 -1.78 14.22
N PRO A 251 -3.10 -1.76 13.27
CA PRO A 251 -1.92 -2.62 13.28
C PRO A 251 -0.91 -2.09 14.31
N LEU A 252 -1.03 -2.53 15.55
CA LEU A 252 -0.18 -2.06 16.64
C LEU A 252 1.22 -2.72 16.60
N ASP A 253 2.26 -1.89 16.56
CA ASP A 253 3.66 -2.31 16.51
C ASP A 253 4.60 -1.27 17.15
N THR A 254 5.90 -1.36 16.84
CA THR A 254 6.90 -0.39 17.30
C THR A 254 6.66 1.02 16.77
N GLU A 255 6.00 1.15 15.61
CA GLU A 255 5.61 2.44 15.05
C GLU A 255 4.50 3.09 15.87
N SER A 256 3.51 2.31 16.32
CA SER A 256 2.47 2.78 17.23
C SER A 256 3.05 3.25 18.57
N VAL A 257 4.10 2.57 19.07
CA VAL A 257 4.82 3.01 20.29
C VAL A 257 5.52 4.34 20.03
N ARG A 258 6.16 4.49 18.87
CA ARG A 258 6.83 5.74 18.50
C ARG A 258 5.84 6.89 18.36
N HIS A 259 4.72 6.66 17.68
CA HIS A 259 3.63 7.62 17.55
C HIS A 259 3.09 8.04 18.92
N GLY A 260 2.77 7.07 19.76
CA GLY A 260 2.30 7.34 21.14
C GLY A 260 3.26 8.20 21.94
N ARG A 261 4.58 8.00 21.74
CA ARG A 261 5.60 8.83 22.43
C ARG A 261 5.78 10.20 21.81
N ALA A 262 5.91 10.26 20.49
CA ALA A 262 6.33 11.46 19.78
C ALA A 262 5.18 12.45 19.54
N VAL A 263 3.99 11.94 19.28
CA VAL A 263 2.80 12.73 18.94
C VAL A 263 1.89 12.90 20.15
N LEU A 264 1.61 11.79 20.86
CA LEU A 264 0.66 11.80 21.97
C LEU A 264 1.31 12.00 23.36
N GLY A 265 2.62 12.21 23.43
CA GLY A 265 3.35 12.46 24.70
C GLY A 265 3.31 11.31 25.71
N MET A 266 2.99 10.08 25.28
CA MET A 266 2.80 8.94 26.15
C MET A 266 4.15 8.42 26.69
N LYS A 267 4.22 8.16 28.00
CA LYS A 267 5.38 7.57 28.67
C LYS A 267 5.05 6.14 29.16
N GLY A 268 6.06 5.30 29.32
CA GLY A 268 5.92 3.95 29.88
C GLY A 268 6.40 2.83 28.96
N ALA A 269 6.11 1.59 29.35
CA ALA A 269 6.50 0.39 28.62
C ALA A 269 5.78 0.30 27.26
N PRO A 270 6.42 -0.29 26.20
CA PRO A 270 5.84 -0.38 24.88
C PRO A 270 4.42 -0.97 24.85
N ALA A 271 4.18 -2.07 25.55
CA ALA A 271 2.86 -2.71 25.59
C ALA A 271 1.78 -1.80 26.21
N SER A 272 2.11 -1.01 27.24
CA SER A 272 1.20 -0.03 27.85
C SER A 272 0.89 1.11 26.86
N ILE A 273 1.90 1.59 26.15
CA ILE A 273 1.71 2.64 25.12
C ILE A 273 0.80 2.12 24.02
N MET A 274 1.02 0.91 23.48
CA MET A 274 0.16 0.32 22.45
C MET A 274 -1.30 0.24 22.88
N LYS A 275 -1.57 -0.21 24.13
CA LYS A 275 -2.93 -0.24 24.69
C LYS A 275 -3.56 1.16 24.72
N ARG A 276 -2.79 2.16 25.11
CA ARG A 276 -3.27 3.55 25.21
C ARG A 276 -3.48 4.18 23.85
N VAL A 277 -2.62 3.91 22.86
CA VAL A 277 -2.82 4.30 21.45
C VAL A 277 -4.11 3.68 20.93
N HIS A 278 -4.31 2.38 21.12
CA HIS A 278 -5.56 1.73 20.73
C HIS A 278 -6.78 2.41 21.37
N LYS A 279 -6.75 2.66 22.69
CA LYS A 279 -7.83 3.34 23.40
C LYS A 279 -8.07 4.77 22.90
N HIS A 280 -6.99 5.49 22.51
CA HIS A 280 -7.06 6.85 22.00
C HIS A 280 -7.83 6.93 20.69
N PHE A 281 -7.60 5.96 19.78
CA PHE A 281 -8.26 5.94 18.48
C PHE A 281 -9.57 5.14 18.44
N ALA A 282 -9.92 4.40 19.49
CA ALA A 282 -11.17 3.63 19.56
C ALA A 282 -12.45 4.48 19.34
N PRO A 283 -12.55 5.74 19.81
CA PRO A 283 -13.74 6.58 19.55
C PRO A 283 -14.00 6.88 18.08
N PHE A 284 -13.01 6.76 17.19
CA PHE A 284 -13.19 6.96 15.76
C PHE A 284 -13.84 5.76 15.05
N GLY A 285 -14.16 4.68 15.77
CA GLY A 285 -14.94 3.53 15.29
C GLY A 285 -14.35 2.89 14.03
N GLU A 286 -15.17 2.75 12.99
CA GLU A 286 -14.74 2.19 11.70
C GLU A 286 -13.67 3.02 10.97
N HIS A 287 -13.39 4.24 11.42
CA HIS A 287 -12.36 5.13 10.88
C HIS A 287 -11.10 5.21 11.74
N ALA A 288 -10.98 4.40 12.80
CA ALA A 288 -9.89 4.46 13.76
C ALA A 288 -8.50 4.41 13.09
N PHE A 289 -8.32 3.54 12.10
CA PHE A 289 -7.06 3.47 11.36
C PHE A 289 -6.79 4.72 10.51
N ARG A 290 -7.80 5.30 9.87
CA ARG A 290 -7.63 6.55 9.09
C ARG A 290 -7.13 7.68 9.99
N SER A 291 -7.78 7.90 11.14
CA SER A 291 -7.40 8.92 12.11
C SER A 291 -5.98 8.71 12.63
N TYR A 292 -5.63 7.48 13.02
CA TYR A 292 -4.28 7.11 13.44
C TYR A 292 -3.24 7.34 12.34
N TRP A 293 -3.53 6.84 11.13
CA TRP A 293 -2.58 6.87 10.02
C TRP A 293 -2.31 8.29 9.52
N PHE A 294 -3.34 9.10 9.32
CA PHE A 294 -3.14 10.46 8.83
C PHE A 294 -2.49 11.37 9.86
N GLU A 295 -2.75 11.19 11.16
CA GLU A 295 -2.01 11.88 12.21
C GLU A 295 -0.52 11.49 12.21
N LEU A 296 -0.22 10.21 12.08
CA LEU A 296 1.16 9.72 11.92
C LEU A 296 1.80 10.25 10.62
N TRP A 297 1.04 10.30 9.53
CA TRP A 297 1.52 10.76 8.23
C TRP A 297 1.87 12.25 8.25
N GLU A 298 1.03 13.08 8.84
CA GLU A 298 1.30 14.51 9.05
C GLU A 298 2.54 14.74 9.93
N TRP A 299 2.75 13.90 10.92
CA TRP A 299 3.97 13.95 11.73
C TRP A 299 5.22 13.62 10.90
N TYR A 300 5.15 12.68 9.97
CA TYR A 300 6.25 12.44 9.02
C TYR A 300 6.46 13.64 8.09
N GLU A 301 5.40 14.18 7.54
CA GLU A 301 5.46 15.32 6.64
C GLU A 301 6.00 16.58 7.32
N SER A 302 5.68 16.81 8.58
CA SER A 302 6.24 17.93 9.36
C SER A 302 7.76 17.87 9.50
N ARG A 303 8.37 16.69 9.34
CA ARG A 303 9.80 16.45 9.48
C ARG A 303 10.53 16.32 8.14
N HIS A 304 9.85 15.90 7.13
CA HIS A 304 10.47 15.50 5.85
C HIS A 304 9.85 16.20 4.64
N GLY A 305 8.99 17.16 4.86
CA GLY A 305 8.21 17.83 3.82
C GLY A 305 7.03 16.98 3.32
N PRO A 306 6.14 17.56 2.51
CA PRO A 306 4.96 16.87 1.99
C PRO A 306 5.31 15.56 1.28
N ALA A 307 4.51 14.51 1.50
CA ALA A 307 4.74 13.19 0.91
C ALA A 307 4.79 13.21 -0.63
N THR A 308 4.12 14.18 -1.24
CA THR A 308 4.18 14.43 -2.69
C THR A 308 5.55 14.84 -3.20
N THR A 309 6.48 15.24 -2.33
CA THR A 309 7.87 15.57 -2.67
C THR A 309 8.85 14.43 -2.42
N TRP A 310 8.37 13.29 -1.91
CA TRP A 310 9.24 12.20 -1.51
C TRP A 310 9.69 11.35 -2.69
N GLU A 311 11.01 11.12 -2.75
CA GLU A 311 11.65 10.21 -3.67
C GLU A 311 12.08 8.93 -2.94
N ARG A 312 11.81 7.75 -3.53
CA ARG A 312 12.14 6.45 -2.92
C ARG A 312 13.58 6.37 -2.41
N SER A 313 14.55 6.81 -3.20
CA SER A 313 15.97 6.73 -2.88
C SER A 313 16.36 7.55 -1.66
N LYS A 314 15.69 8.68 -1.44
CA LYS A 314 15.98 9.61 -0.34
C LYS A 314 15.22 9.21 0.93
N VAL A 315 13.94 8.87 0.79
CA VAL A 315 13.02 8.67 1.91
C VAL A 315 13.14 7.28 2.55
N ALA A 316 13.58 6.27 1.81
CA ALA A 316 13.74 4.91 2.37
C ALA A 316 14.60 4.87 3.64
N ARG A 317 15.55 5.79 3.81
CA ARG A 317 16.41 5.88 5.00
C ARG A 317 15.77 6.63 6.16
N LEU A 318 14.73 7.44 5.92
CA LEU A 318 14.11 8.31 6.92
C LEU A 318 13.18 7.57 7.86
N PHE A 319 12.56 6.48 7.41
CA PHE A 319 11.67 5.63 8.21
C PHE A 319 12.42 4.58 9.05
N THR A 320 13.65 4.87 9.48
CA THR A 320 14.41 3.97 10.36
C THR A 320 14.45 4.50 11.77
N ALA A 321 14.36 3.61 12.77
CA ALA A 321 14.51 3.97 14.18
C ALA A 321 15.84 4.68 14.49
N ALA A 322 16.90 4.43 13.70
CA ALA A 322 18.21 5.07 13.84
C ALA A 322 18.21 6.53 13.34
N ALA A 323 17.46 6.87 12.30
CA ALA A 323 17.37 8.24 11.81
C ALA A 323 16.68 9.18 12.81
N LEU A 324 15.82 8.61 13.67
CA LEU A 324 15.08 9.34 14.70
C LEU A 324 15.89 9.69 15.95
N LYS A 325 17.00 8.96 16.21
CA LYS A 325 17.92 9.31 17.30
C LYS A 325 18.77 10.55 17.00
N LYS A 326 18.92 10.95 15.74
CA LYS A 326 19.74 12.09 15.31
C LYS A 326 18.99 13.42 15.25
N GLY A 327 17.69 13.43 15.35
CA GLY A 327 16.88 14.66 15.38
C GLY A 327 16.67 15.16 16.80
N LYS A 328 17.70 15.71 17.45
CA LYS A 328 17.47 16.69 18.51
C LYS A 328 16.87 17.94 17.86
N PRO A 329 15.79 18.51 18.39
CA PRO A 329 15.36 19.83 17.93
C PRO A 329 16.52 20.78 18.22
N GLY A 330 17.05 21.41 17.17
CA GLY A 330 17.94 22.53 17.31
C GLY A 330 17.20 23.62 18.08
N ALA A 331 17.79 24.05 19.16
CA ALA A 331 17.42 25.27 19.86
C ALA A 331 17.58 26.45 18.88
N ALA A 332 16.53 27.18 18.65
CA ALA A 332 16.50 28.61 18.37
C ALA A 332 15.08 29.08 18.63
#